data_6435e3ec01f7fb5d10ec216ad3423632
#
_entry.id   6435e3ec01f7fb5d10ec216ad3423632
#
_cell.length_a   1.000
_cell.length_b   1.000
_cell.length_c   1.000
_cell.angle_alpha   90.00
_cell.angle_beta   90.00
_cell.angle_gamma   90.00
#
_symmetry.space_group_name_H-M   'P 1'
#
loop_
_entity.id
_entity.type
_entity.pdbx_description
1 polymer ?
#
loop_
_entity_poly.entity_id
_entity_poly.type
_entity_poly.pdbx_seq_one_letter_code
_entity_poly.pdbx_strand_id
1 'polypeptide(L)'
;QAYTTTFARTSKLREQFEVALEYPDVVGLVIGTRPDCVSQAFLDTCNEMSARTFVSVEMGLQSFDEDILVWMRRGHTAAQSIKAIEQISKACPAVNLGVHLIFGGPKETDAMAIEAAHKINALPVHNVKLHHLHVLKDTPLAEEYARGEFQPLEREVYFQRCCLFLQHLRPDIAVHRLSA
;
A
#
# COMPACT_ATOMS: atom_id res chain seq x y z
N GLN A 1 -7.58 -5.84 4.96
CA GLN A 1 -6.90 -7.14 5.12
C GLN A 1 -5.86 -7.04 6.24
N ALA A 2 -6.00 -7.85 7.30
CA ALA A 2 -5.15 -7.76 8.50
C ALA A 2 -3.71 -8.27 8.27
N TYR A 3 -3.53 -9.19 7.31
CA TYR A 3 -2.24 -9.80 6.97
C TYR A 3 -2.01 -9.77 5.46
N THR A 4 -0.73 -9.89 5.05
CA THR A 4 -0.40 -9.98 3.62
C THR A 4 -0.83 -11.34 3.04
N THR A 5 -1.51 -11.33 1.91
CA THR A 5 -1.91 -12.54 1.18
C THR A 5 -0.69 -13.31 0.70
N THR A 6 0.39 -12.61 0.36
CA THR A 6 1.58 -13.17 -0.29
C THR A 6 2.58 -13.82 0.66
N PHE A 7 2.33 -13.78 1.98
CA PHE A 7 3.09 -14.55 2.98
C PHE A 7 2.58 -15.99 3.07
N ALA A 8 2.50 -16.68 1.93
CA ALA A 8 2.07 -18.06 1.82
C ALA A 8 2.91 -18.78 0.74
N ARG A 9 2.88 -20.11 0.74
CA ARG A 9 3.48 -20.88 -0.35
C ARG A 9 2.81 -20.49 -1.68
N THR A 10 3.58 -20.23 -2.70
CA THR A 10 3.09 -19.77 -4.00
C THR A 10 2.07 -20.71 -4.63
N SER A 11 2.24 -22.04 -4.43
CA SER A 11 1.25 -23.03 -4.89
C SER A 11 -0.13 -22.80 -4.28
N LYS A 12 -0.20 -22.46 -2.98
CA LYS A 12 -1.46 -22.17 -2.29
C LYS A 12 -2.07 -20.84 -2.77
N LEU A 13 -1.24 -19.84 -3.04
CA LEU A 13 -1.73 -18.57 -3.61
C LEU A 13 -2.34 -18.79 -4.99
N ARG A 14 -1.65 -19.54 -5.84
CA ARG A 14 -2.13 -19.88 -7.18
C ARG A 14 -3.48 -20.61 -7.12
N GLU A 15 -3.60 -21.63 -6.26
CA GLU A 15 -4.86 -22.34 -6.03
C GLU A 15 -5.99 -21.39 -5.62
N GLN A 16 -5.73 -20.46 -4.69
CA GLN A 16 -6.72 -19.48 -4.25
C GLN A 16 -7.15 -18.54 -5.38
N PHE A 17 -6.22 -18.12 -6.24
CA PHE A 17 -6.52 -17.26 -7.39
C PHE A 17 -7.33 -18.01 -8.46
N GLU A 18 -6.98 -19.27 -8.74
CA GLU A 18 -7.75 -20.11 -9.66
C GLU A 18 -9.19 -20.32 -9.17
N VAL A 19 -9.36 -20.68 -7.90
CA VAL A 19 -10.70 -20.83 -7.30
C VAL A 19 -11.51 -19.54 -7.39
N ALA A 20 -10.90 -18.37 -7.17
CA ALA A 20 -11.60 -17.10 -7.31
C ALA A 20 -12.07 -16.85 -8.77
N LEU A 21 -11.28 -17.25 -9.75
CA LEU A 21 -11.60 -17.08 -11.17
C LEU A 21 -12.60 -18.11 -11.73
N GLU A 22 -12.93 -19.15 -10.98
CA GLU A 22 -14.00 -20.10 -11.33
C GLU A 22 -15.41 -19.48 -11.24
N TYR A 23 -15.55 -18.38 -10.48
CA TYR A 23 -16.83 -17.70 -10.35
C TYR A 23 -17.09 -16.79 -11.58
N PRO A 24 -18.25 -16.95 -12.27
CA PRO A 24 -18.49 -16.29 -13.55
C PRO A 24 -18.54 -14.77 -13.49
N ASP A 25 -18.84 -14.19 -12.33
CA ASP A 25 -18.93 -12.73 -12.13
C ASP A 25 -17.61 -12.08 -11.66
N VAL A 26 -16.55 -12.88 -11.51
CA VAL A 26 -15.23 -12.36 -11.15
C VAL A 26 -14.49 -11.86 -12.38
N VAL A 27 -14.28 -10.55 -12.46
CA VAL A 27 -13.65 -9.88 -13.60
C VAL A 27 -12.16 -9.59 -13.39
N GLY A 28 -11.62 -9.95 -12.23
CA GLY A 28 -10.20 -9.73 -11.92
C GLY A 28 -9.82 -9.99 -10.47
N LEU A 29 -8.54 -9.85 -10.19
CA LEU A 29 -7.94 -10.08 -8.88
C LEU A 29 -7.33 -8.80 -8.33
N VAL A 30 -7.61 -8.48 -7.07
CA VAL A 30 -6.91 -7.43 -6.32
C VAL A 30 -6.12 -8.07 -5.19
N ILE A 31 -4.80 -8.00 -5.27
CA ILE A 31 -3.86 -8.73 -4.41
C ILE A 31 -3.14 -7.74 -3.50
N GLY A 32 -3.45 -7.77 -2.20
CA GLY A 32 -2.74 -6.99 -1.20
C GLY A 32 -1.41 -7.64 -0.83
N THR A 33 -0.31 -6.89 -0.88
CA THR A 33 1.03 -7.39 -0.52
C THR A 33 1.83 -6.38 0.30
N ARG A 34 2.95 -6.86 0.84
CA ARG A 34 3.98 -6.05 1.48
C ARG A 34 5.24 -6.03 0.61
N PRO A 35 6.06 -4.96 0.69
CA PRO A 35 7.30 -4.87 -0.08
C PRO A 35 8.27 -6.05 0.12
N ASP A 36 8.35 -6.56 1.35
CA ASP A 36 9.22 -7.67 1.75
C ASP A 36 8.65 -9.08 1.38
N CYS A 37 7.46 -9.12 0.78
CA CYS A 37 6.78 -10.37 0.37
C CYS A 37 6.69 -10.55 -1.16
N VAL A 38 7.46 -9.78 -1.93
CA VAL A 38 7.53 -9.89 -3.39
C VAL A 38 8.63 -10.87 -3.78
N SER A 39 8.26 -12.13 -4.01
CA SER A 39 9.17 -13.18 -4.48
C SER A 39 9.09 -13.37 -6.00
N GLN A 40 10.11 -13.99 -6.61
CA GLN A 40 10.08 -14.31 -8.04
C GLN A 40 8.85 -15.19 -8.38
N ALA A 41 8.56 -16.19 -7.57
CA ALA A 41 7.41 -17.06 -7.80
C ALA A 41 6.05 -16.31 -7.69
N PHE A 42 5.96 -15.26 -6.87
CA PHE A 42 4.80 -14.37 -6.85
C PHE A 42 4.70 -13.55 -8.15
N LEU A 43 5.81 -13.01 -8.64
CA LEU A 43 5.85 -12.26 -9.91
C LEU A 43 5.43 -13.14 -11.08
N ASP A 44 5.94 -14.36 -11.16
CA ASP A 44 5.59 -15.33 -12.20
C ASP A 44 4.07 -15.64 -12.17
N THR A 45 3.51 -15.83 -10.96
CA THR A 45 2.07 -16.04 -10.79
C THR A 45 1.24 -14.82 -11.22
N CYS A 46 1.65 -13.60 -10.83
CA CYS A 46 0.97 -12.37 -11.25
C CYS A 46 1.00 -12.20 -12.78
N ASN A 47 2.14 -12.48 -13.40
CA ASN A 47 2.28 -12.37 -14.85
C ASN A 47 1.39 -13.39 -15.58
N GLU A 48 1.32 -14.61 -15.10
CA GLU A 48 0.42 -15.64 -15.64
C GLU A 48 -1.05 -15.24 -15.49
N MET A 49 -1.46 -14.79 -14.31
CA MET A 49 -2.85 -14.38 -14.06
C MET A 49 -3.22 -13.15 -14.91
N SER A 50 -2.32 -12.18 -15.04
CA SER A 50 -2.57 -10.97 -15.84
C SER A 50 -2.72 -11.19 -17.34
N ALA A 51 -2.26 -12.33 -17.85
CA ALA A 51 -2.53 -12.76 -19.22
C ALA A 51 -3.98 -13.25 -19.44
N ARG A 52 -4.70 -13.55 -18.36
CA ARG A 52 -6.04 -14.17 -18.39
C ARG A 52 -7.14 -13.24 -17.86
N THR A 53 -6.80 -12.35 -16.95
CA THR A 53 -7.76 -11.46 -16.29
C THR A 53 -7.10 -10.18 -15.82
N PHE A 54 -7.91 -9.17 -15.42
CA PHE A 54 -7.37 -7.98 -14.77
C PHE A 54 -6.73 -8.36 -13.43
N VAL A 55 -5.48 -7.92 -13.22
CA VAL A 55 -4.76 -8.10 -11.97
C VAL A 55 -4.29 -6.75 -11.44
N SER A 56 -4.66 -6.43 -10.21
CA SER A 56 -4.11 -5.30 -9.46
C SER A 56 -3.32 -5.80 -8.27
N VAL A 57 -2.09 -5.32 -8.12
CA VAL A 57 -1.26 -5.54 -6.92
C VAL A 57 -1.25 -4.26 -6.10
N GLU A 58 -1.74 -4.34 -4.86
CA GLU A 58 -1.81 -3.22 -3.93
C GLU A 58 -0.75 -3.38 -2.83
N MET A 59 0.25 -2.52 -2.86
CA MET A 59 1.39 -2.59 -1.96
C MET A 59 1.21 -1.68 -0.74
N GLY A 60 1.30 -2.27 0.44
CA GLY A 60 1.29 -1.56 1.72
C GLY A 60 2.62 -0.86 1.99
N LEU A 61 2.92 0.20 1.28
CA LEU A 61 4.12 1.03 1.46
C LEU A 61 4.08 1.79 2.80
N GLN A 62 2.96 2.41 3.11
CA GLN A 62 2.57 3.15 4.31
C GLN A 62 3.23 4.51 4.45
N SER A 63 4.56 4.62 4.38
CA SER A 63 5.32 5.88 4.47
C SER A 63 6.63 5.79 3.68
N PHE A 64 7.15 6.94 3.28
CA PHE A 64 8.52 7.07 2.77
C PHE A 64 9.51 7.53 3.85
N ASP A 65 9.03 7.77 5.06
CA ASP A 65 9.85 8.14 6.20
C ASP A 65 10.24 6.90 7.01
N GLU A 66 11.54 6.71 7.23
CA GLU A 66 12.07 5.52 7.90
C GLU A 66 11.71 5.48 9.38
N ASP A 67 11.67 6.63 10.07
CA ASP A 67 11.32 6.69 11.49
C ASP A 67 9.85 6.30 11.69
N ILE A 68 8.96 6.75 10.80
CA ILE A 68 7.55 6.35 10.79
C ILE A 68 7.40 4.86 10.50
N LEU A 69 8.13 4.30 9.52
CA LEU A 69 8.09 2.88 9.21
C LEU A 69 8.58 2.02 10.39
N VAL A 70 9.65 2.44 11.06
CA VAL A 70 10.17 1.78 12.27
C VAL A 70 9.15 1.84 13.40
N TRP A 71 8.57 3.03 13.66
CA TRP A 71 7.54 3.20 14.68
C TRP A 71 6.30 2.34 14.40
N MET A 72 5.85 2.27 13.14
CA MET A 72 4.76 1.39 12.71
C MET A 72 5.14 -0.10 12.74
N ARG A 73 6.38 -0.47 13.06
CA ARG A 73 6.90 -1.84 13.08
C ARG A 73 6.68 -2.55 11.73
N ARG A 74 6.93 -1.84 10.62
CA ARG A 74 6.61 -2.37 9.28
C ARG A 74 7.54 -3.48 8.82
N GLY A 75 8.78 -3.55 9.30
CA GLY A 75 9.76 -4.58 8.94
C GLY A 75 10.30 -4.47 7.51
N HIS A 76 10.08 -3.33 6.84
CA HIS A 76 10.66 -2.99 5.55
C HIS A 76 11.00 -1.50 5.50
N THR A 77 11.90 -1.11 4.61
CA THR A 77 12.34 0.26 4.38
C THR A 77 11.61 0.89 3.19
N ALA A 78 11.67 2.22 3.07
CA ALA A 78 11.19 2.93 1.89
C ALA A 78 11.94 2.48 0.62
N ALA A 79 13.26 2.28 0.71
CA ALA A 79 14.07 1.78 -0.40
C ALA A 79 13.65 0.37 -0.86
N GLN A 80 13.31 -0.53 0.07
CA GLN A 80 12.77 -1.84 -0.26
C GLN A 80 11.41 -1.74 -0.95
N SER A 81 10.58 -0.79 -0.54
CA SER A 81 9.28 -0.53 -1.16
C SER A 81 9.42 -0.05 -2.61
N ILE A 82 10.31 0.91 -2.86
CA ILE A 82 10.64 1.41 -4.20
C ILE A 82 11.12 0.27 -5.09
N LYS A 83 12.10 -0.51 -4.60
CA LYS A 83 12.64 -1.66 -5.33
C LYS A 83 11.55 -2.70 -5.68
N ALA A 84 10.65 -3.00 -4.76
CA ALA A 84 9.55 -3.94 -5.00
C ALA A 84 8.57 -3.43 -6.06
N ILE A 85 8.24 -2.13 -6.06
CA ILE A 85 7.42 -1.47 -7.07
C ILE A 85 8.06 -1.61 -8.46
N GLU A 86 9.34 -1.27 -8.58
CA GLU A 86 10.10 -1.38 -9.83
C GLU A 86 10.20 -2.83 -10.33
N GLN A 87 10.40 -3.78 -9.42
CA GLN A 87 10.43 -5.21 -9.76
C GLN A 87 9.10 -5.70 -10.33
N ILE A 88 7.97 -5.36 -9.70
CA ILE A 88 6.63 -5.73 -10.19
C ILE A 88 6.39 -5.10 -11.55
N SER A 89 6.61 -3.81 -11.69
CA SER A 89 6.40 -3.10 -12.96
C SER A 89 7.21 -3.69 -14.11
N LYS A 90 8.47 -4.07 -13.85
CA LYS A 90 9.35 -4.67 -14.86
C LYS A 90 8.95 -6.11 -15.21
N ALA A 91 8.63 -6.93 -14.21
CA ALA A 91 8.35 -8.36 -14.41
C ALA A 91 6.91 -8.60 -14.89
N CYS A 92 5.97 -7.73 -14.53
CA CYS A 92 4.53 -7.89 -14.77
C CYS A 92 3.93 -6.62 -15.38
N PRO A 93 4.28 -6.23 -16.61
CA PRO A 93 3.88 -4.94 -17.19
C PRO A 93 2.37 -4.79 -17.42
N ALA A 94 1.61 -5.89 -17.41
CA ALA A 94 0.15 -5.88 -17.53
C ALA A 94 -0.56 -5.73 -16.17
N VAL A 95 0.18 -5.76 -15.05
CA VAL A 95 -0.40 -5.62 -13.71
C VAL A 95 -0.66 -4.16 -13.38
N ASN A 96 -1.87 -3.86 -12.90
CA ASN A 96 -2.16 -2.56 -12.31
C ASN A 96 -1.51 -2.48 -10.92
N LEU A 97 -0.65 -1.49 -10.69
CA LEU A 97 0.11 -1.36 -9.45
C LEU A 97 -0.40 -0.19 -8.62
N GLY A 98 -0.92 -0.50 -7.45
CA GLY A 98 -1.41 0.46 -6.47
C GLY A 98 -0.54 0.50 -5.21
N VAL A 99 -0.53 1.64 -4.53
CA VAL A 99 0.17 1.80 -3.25
C VAL A 99 -0.76 2.37 -2.19
N HIS A 100 -0.52 1.94 -0.95
CA HIS A 100 -1.21 2.45 0.22
C HIS A 100 -0.27 3.32 1.05
N LEU A 101 -0.74 4.52 1.40
CA LEU A 101 -0.08 5.42 2.33
C LEU A 101 -0.97 5.64 3.55
N ILE A 102 -0.35 5.80 4.72
CA ILE A 102 -1.04 6.12 5.98
C ILE A 102 -0.50 7.45 6.46
N PHE A 103 -1.37 8.45 6.64
CA PHE A 103 -1.04 9.73 7.24
C PHE A 103 -1.50 9.78 8.70
N GLY A 104 -0.72 10.47 9.52
CA GLY A 104 -0.95 10.64 10.95
C GLY A 104 0.11 9.99 11.83
N GLY A 105 1.25 9.62 11.26
CA GLY A 105 2.41 9.15 12.01
C GLY A 105 3.00 10.23 12.93
N PRO A 106 3.78 9.85 13.96
CA PRO A 106 4.39 10.81 14.88
C PRO A 106 5.35 11.75 14.11
N LYS A 107 5.30 13.04 14.45
CA LYS A 107 6.13 14.10 13.83
C LYS A 107 5.95 14.26 12.32
N GLU A 108 4.98 13.60 11.72
CA GLU A 108 4.69 13.75 10.30
C GLU A 108 4.23 15.18 9.99
N THR A 109 4.73 15.75 8.91
CA THR A 109 4.46 17.13 8.50
C THR A 109 3.76 17.20 7.14
N ASP A 110 3.18 18.35 6.81
CA ASP A 110 2.58 18.60 5.50
C ASP A 110 3.63 18.54 4.37
N ALA A 111 4.87 18.97 4.63
CA ALA A 111 5.96 18.86 3.69
C ALA A 111 6.28 17.39 3.34
N MET A 112 6.17 16.48 4.29
CA MET A 112 6.37 15.04 4.06
C MET A 112 5.27 14.46 3.17
N ALA A 113 4.02 14.94 3.27
CA ALA A 113 2.94 14.52 2.38
C ALA A 113 3.17 15.02 0.93
N ILE A 114 3.65 16.25 0.75
CA ILE A 114 4.04 16.78 -0.56
C ILE A 114 5.21 15.97 -1.14
N GLU A 115 6.23 15.69 -0.35
CA GLU A 115 7.37 14.86 -0.76
C GLU A 115 6.93 13.43 -1.15
N ALA A 116 5.99 12.85 -0.40
CA ALA A 116 5.41 11.54 -0.73
C ALA A 116 4.73 11.56 -2.11
N ALA A 117 3.98 12.62 -2.46
CA ALA A 117 3.40 12.77 -3.79
C ALA A 117 4.48 12.84 -4.88
N HIS A 118 5.55 13.61 -4.67
CA HIS A 118 6.68 13.67 -5.61
C HIS A 118 7.37 12.33 -5.80
N LYS A 119 7.58 11.56 -4.71
CA LYS A 119 8.14 10.21 -4.78
C LYS A 119 7.22 9.26 -5.54
N ILE A 120 5.90 9.30 -5.29
CA ILE A 120 4.91 8.52 -6.04
C ILE A 120 4.93 8.89 -7.54
N ASN A 121 5.04 10.17 -7.88
CA ASN A 121 5.11 10.62 -9.26
C ASN A 121 6.30 10.06 -10.05
N ALA A 122 7.40 9.74 -9.37
CA ALA A 122 8.60 9.15 -9.97
C ALA A 122 8.51 7.64 -10.14
N LEU A 123 7.47 6.98 -9.59
CA LEU A 123 7.32 5.53 -9.60
C LEU A 123 6.29 5.08 -10.65
N PRO A 124 6.40 3.84 -11.18
CA PRO A 124 5.44 3.26 -12.10
C PRO A 124 4.16 2.78 -11.38
N VAL A 125 3.47 3.71 -10.74
CA VAL A 125 2.26 3.47 -9.94
C VAL A 125 1.04 3.97 -10.71
N HIS A 126 -0.04 3.20 -10.69
CA HIS A 126 -1.29 3.51 -11.41
C HIS A 126 -2.37 4.06 -10.48
N ASN A 127 -2.32 3.70 -9.19
CA ASN A 127 -3.30 4.18 -8.23
C ASN A 127 -2.73 4.29 -6.81
N VAL A 128 -3.41 5.11 -5.99
CA VAL A 128 -3.07 5.32 -4.58
C VAL A 128 -4.31 5.16 -3.71
N LYS A 129 -4.09 4.69 -2.48
CA LYS A 129 -5.06 4.72 -1.38
C LYS A 129 -4.43 5.45 -0.20
N LEU A 130 -5.12 6.47 0.29
CA LEU A 130 -4.74 7.19 1.49
C LEU A 130 -5.56 6.68 2.67
N HIS A 131 -4.90 6.48 3.78
CA HIS A 131 -5.52 6.04 5.03
C HIS A 131 -5.18 7.01 6.14
N HIS A 132 -6.17 7.36 6.94
CA HIS A 132 -5.97 8.01 8.22
C HIS A 132 -5.49 6.97 9.24
N LEU A 133 -4.46 7.29 10.01
CA LEU A 133 -4.01 6.42 11.09
C LEU A 133 -5.05 6.40 12.22
N HIS A 134 -5.62 5.24 12.47
CA HIS A 134 -6.60 5.03 13.54
C HIS A 134 -6.01 4.25 14.70
N VAL A 135 -6.35 4.66 15.92
CA VAL A 135 -6.06 3.89 17.13
C VAL A 135 -7.09 2.78 17.27
N LEU A 136 -6.67 1.55 17.01
CA LEU A 136 -7.52 0.37 17.13
C LEU A 136 -7.40 -0.22 18.53
N LYS A 137 -8.54 -0.67 19.09
CA LYS A 137 -8.59 -1.37 20.37
C LYS A 137 -7.68 -2.61 20.38
N ASP A 138 -7.14 -2.93 21.53
CA ASP A 138 -6.29 -4.10 21.77
C ASP A 138 -4.98 -4.09 20.93
N THR A 139 -4.43 -2.90 20.69
CA THR A 139 -3.15 -2.68 20.01
C THR A 139 -2.15 -1.94 20.91
N PRO A 140 -0.83 -2.08 20.69
CA PRO A 140 0.17 -1.27 21.38
C PRO A 140 -0.08 0.24 21.23
N LEU A 141 -0.57 0.69 20.08
CA LEU A 141 -0.91 2.09 19.85
C LEU A 141 -2.07 2.56 20.73
N ALA A 142 -3.04 1.68 21.04
CA ALA A 142 -4.10 2.01 21.99
C ALA A 142 -3.57 2.22 23.41
N GLU A 143 -2.54 1.49 23.79
CA GLU A 143 -1.87 1.68 25.10
C GLU A 143 -1.08 2.98 25.12
N GLU A 144 -0.35 3.34 24.06
CA GLU A 144 0.35 4.64 23.93
C GLU A 144 -0.65 5.80 23.99
N TYR A 145 -1.78 5.67 23.28
CA TYR A 145 -2.86 6.67 23.33
C TYR A 145 -3.45 6.82 24.73
N ALA A 146 -3.72 5.72 25.42
CA ALA A 146 -4.26 5.75 26.79
C ALA A 146 -3.29 6.39 27.79
N ARG A 147 -1.97 6.29 27.55
CA ARG A 147 -0.93 6.98 28.37
C ARG A 147 -0.69 8.43 27.94
N GLY A 148 -1.34 8.91 26.88
CA GLY A 148 -1.13 10.26 26.34
C GLY A 148 0.20 10.43 25.57
N GLU A 149 0.86 9.35 25.21
CA GLU A 149 2.13 9.34 24.47
C GLU A 149 1.95 9.50 22.96
N PHE A 150 0.75 9.20 22.46
CA PHE A 150 0.34 9.38 21.08
C PHE A 150 -1.03 10.10 21.02
N GLN A 151 -1.18 11.00 20.06
CA GLN A 151 -2.46 11.63 19.72
C GLN A 151 -2.74 11.43 18.24
N PRO A 152 -3.91 10.90 17.85
CA PRO A 152 -4.32 10.80 16.45
C PRO A 152 -4.37 12.19 15.80
N LEU A 153 -4.07 12.22 14.52
CA LEU A 153 -4.21 13.44 13.74
C LEU A 153 -5.68 13.88 13.70
N GLU A 154 -5.93 15.14 13.94
CA GLU A 154 -7.28 15.72 13.81
C GLU A 154 -7.79 15.58 12.37
N ARG A 155 -9.10 15.33 12.21
CA ARG A 155 -9.72 15.07 10.92
C ARG A 155 -9.46 16.17 9.89
N GLU A 156 -9.57 17.43 10.31
CA GLU A 156 -9.38 18.61 9.47
C GLU A 156 -7.94 18.72 8.98
N VAL A 157 -6.98 18.42 9.84
CA VAL A 157 -5.55 18.39 9.50
C VAL A 157 -5.25 17.23 8.56
N TYR A 158 -5.85 16.08 8.76
CA TYR A 158 -5.75 14.95 7.83
C TYR A 158 -6.27 15.33 6.43
N PHE A 159 -7.45 15.96 6.34
CA PHE A 159 -8.00 16.39 5.05
C PHE A 159 -7.13 17.44 4.37
N GLN A 160 -6.60 18.40 5.11
CA GLN A 160 -5.64 19.38 4.57
C GLN A 160 -4.42 18.67 3.98
N ARG A 161 -3.87 17.69 4.69
CA ARG A 161 -2.72 16.88 4.24
C ARG A 161 -3.04 16.06 2.99
N CYS A 162 -4.23 15.45 2.93
CA CYS A 162 -4.71 14.80 1.71
C CYS A 162 -4.81 15.78 0.53
N CYS A 163 -5.34 16.98 0.75
CA CYS A 163 -5.41 18.00 -0.32
C CYS A 163 -4.02 18.41 -0.81
N LEU A 164 -3.05 18.61 0.08
CA LEU A 164 -1.67 18.91 -0.28
C LEU A 164 -1.03 17.77 -1.08
N PHE A 165 -1.21 16.55 -0.66
CA PHE A 165 -0.75 15.38 -1.42
C PHE A 165 -1.35 15.35 -2.83
N LEU A 166 -2.68 15.50 -2.94
CA LEU A 166 -3.40 15.45 -4.23
C LEU A 166 -3.03 16.59 -5.17
N GLN A 167 -2.79 17.79 -4.65
CA GLN A 167 -2.35 18.95 -5.45
C GLN A 167 -0.99 18.72 -6.12
N HIS A 168 -0.16 17.83 -5.56
CA HIS A 168 1.18 17.53 -6.07
C HIS A 168 1.25 16.15 -6.76
N LEU A 169 0.15 15.38 -6.75
CA LEU A 169 0.07 14.08 -7.42
C LEU A 169 -0.16 14.28 -8.92
N ARG A 170 0.50 13.45 -9.75
CA ARG A 170 0.23 13.41 -11.21
C ARG A 170 -1.24 13.09 -11.47
N PRO A 171 -1.88 13.76 -12.46
CA PRO A 171 -3.31 13.59 -12.72
C PRO A 171 -3.69 12.24 -13.34
N ASP A 172 -2.73 11.46 -13.83
CA ASP A 172 -2.92 10.14 -14.40
C ASP A 172 -2.91 9.01 -13.34
N ILE A 173 -2.58 9.32 -12.08
CA ILE A 173 -2.66 8.36 -10.98
C ILE A 173 -4.06 8.39 -10.36
N ALA A 174 -4.76 7.25 -10.43
CA ALA A 174 -6.10 7.13 -9.86
C ALA A 174 -6.08 7.14 -8.32
N VAL A 175 -7.06 7.79 -7.72
CA VAL A 175 -7.24 7.80 -6.26
C VAL A 175 -8.40 6.87 -5.91
N HIS A 176 -8.09 5.71 -5.33
CA HIS A 176 -9.10 4.71 -4.99
C HIS A 176 -9.74 4.93 -3.62
N ARG A 177 -9.04 5.62 -2.71
CA ARG A 177 -9.53 5.90 -1.37
C ARG A 177 -8.82 7.10 -0.77
N LEU A 178 -9.57 7.91 0.00
CA LEU A 178 -9.05 9.06 0.75
C LEU A 178 -9.12 8.88 2.27
N SER A 179 -9.87 7.90 2.76
CA SER A 179 -9.94 7.56 4.18
C SER A 179 -10.33 6.10 4.36
N ALA A 180 -9.97 5.50 5.48
CA ALA A 180 -10.40 4.16 5.89
C ALA A 180 -11.58 4.25 6.85
#